data_f915675511b9c100cd3f5e058efb6224
#
_entry.id   f915675511b9c100cd3f5e058efb6224
#
_cell.length_a   1.000
_cell.length_b   1.000
_cell.length_c   1.000
_cell.angle_alpha   90.00
_cell.angle_beta   90.00
_cell.angle_gamma   90.00
#
_symmetry.space_group_name_H-M   'P 1'
#
loop_
_entity.id
_entity.type
_entity.pdbx_description
1 polymer ?
#
loop_
_entity_poly.entity_id
_entity_poly.type
_entity_poly.pdbx_seq_one_letter_code
_entity_poly.pdbx_strand_id
1 'polypeptide(L)'
;MCLDPTHPGTKAWISTRIQEMKKQGFRFLKLDFTSHGMVQADSYYAKGVTTAMEAYNNGLSYLTKVVDEGDEPMFLSFSISPLFPYHYGNSRRVGCDTWADIGQTEYCMNAISGGWWTDLLYQYNDPDHLVMVGSGGWGSPKNCTLGENRARFTSGAVTGMMMVADNFALNDDSGNGDAALSRARAQEIMMNKDINEMADLGRSFMPVYGHKEHNGNADAAETCFMHHTEEYLYVAVFNYTDGESSGSIPLSDLDIALGDFDTVKELWSGETVVVDGEELSYKVPAKDVKVFRFHKKPGSGIADAMSEGGKDARLDVHILPGSNGGLEMNIDSSAPLRKIEVFDLQGRLLKSQNVRGLYNACVALSPVKGLLLLRACLQEGQVLLAKAMVH
;
A
#
# COMPACT_ATOMS: atom_id res chain seq x y z
N MET A 1 -20.89 22.64 14.24
CA MET A 1 -20.19 23.91 13.89
C MET A 1 -18.76 23.53 13.56
N CYS A 2 -18.28 23.87 12.37
CA CYS A 2 -16.90 23.67 11.98
C CYS A 2 -16.09 24.93 12.25
N LEU A 3 -14.81 24.77 12.62
CA LEU A 3 -13.89 25.89 12.75
C LEU A 3 -13.39 26.28 11.35
N ASP A 4 -13.27 27.59 11.11
CA ASP A 4 -12.62 28.08 9.90
C ASP A 4 -11.10 27.82 9.99
N PRO A 5 -10.54 26.96 9.12
CA PRO A 5 -9.11 26.62 9.18
C PRO A 5 -8.20 27.77 8.73
N THR A 6 -8.76 28.81 8.12
CA THR A 6 -8.02 30.01 7.72
C THR A 6 -7.90 31.02 8.86
N HIS A 7 -8.73 30.90 9.91
CA HIS A 7 -8.75 31.83 11.03
C HIS A 7 -7.51 31.69 11.93
N PRO A 8 -6.83 32.79 12.29
CA PRO A 8 -5.61 32.74 13.11
C PRO A 8 -5.82 32.08 14.49
N GLY A 9 -6.99 32.26 15.10
CA GLY A 9 -7.33 31.57 16.35
C GLY A 9 -7.40 30.04 16.22
N THR A 10 -7.95 29.55 15.11
CA THR A 10 -7.96 28.10 14.81
C THR A 10 -6.53 27.58 14.64
N LYS A 11 -5.71 28.31 13.90
CA LYS A 11 -4.29 27.96 13.70
C LYS A 11 -3.52 27.95 15.01
N ALA A 12 -3.70 28.97 15.85
CA ALA A 12 -3.06 29.02 17.17
C ALA A 12 -3.49 27.85 18.07
N TRP A 13 -4.77 27.49 18.05
CA TRP A 13 -5.28 26.33 18.79
C TRP A 13 -4.66 25.02 18.30
N ILE A 14 -4.60 24.79 16.99
CA ILE A 14 -3.95 23.61 16.38
C ILE A 14 -2.49 23.54 16.83
N SER A 15 -1.74 24.63 16.68
CA SER A 15 -0.32 24.68 17.07
C SER A 15 -0.14 24.34 18.56
N THR A 16 -0.94 24.92 19.45
CA THR A 16 -0.86 24.63 20.87
C THR A 16 -1.08 23.15 21.15
N ARG A 17 -2.12 22.53 20.56
CA ARG A 17 -2.43 21.11 20.80
C ARG A 17 -1.35 20.18 20.26
N ILE A 18 -0.83 20.44 19.07
CA ILE A 18 0.26 19.64 18.49
C ILE A 18 1.52 19.75 19.36
N GLN A 19 1.88 20.96 19.80
CA GLN A 19 3.07 21.15 20.64
C GLN A 19 2.91 20.47 22.02
N GLU A 20 1.71 20.46 22.59
CA GLU A 20 1.42 19.72 23.83
C GLU A 20 1.61 18.21 23.63
N MET A 21 1.08 17.64 22.54
CA MET A 21 1.25 16.21 22.21
C MET A 21 2.72 15.85 21.98
N LYS A 22 3.47 16.69 21.27
CA LYS A 22 4.92 16.50 21.06
C LYS A 22 5.67 16.47 22.39
N LYS A 23 5.36 17.38 23.32
CA LYS A 23 5.96 17.42 24.67
C LYS A 23 5.65 16.17 25.48
N GLN A 24 4.48 15.55 25.26
CA GLN A 24 4.08 14.30 25.91
C GLN A 24 4.72 13.06 25.25
N GLY A 25 5.48 13.23 24.16
CA GLY A 25 6.17 12.15 23.47
C GLY A 25 5.39 11.48 22.36
N PHE A 26 4.20 11.98 22.00
CA PHE A 26 3.46 11.43 20.85
C PHE A 26 4.19 11.75 19.54
N ARG A 27 4.26 10.72 18.65
CA ARG A 27 4.90 10.81 17.33
C ARG A 27 3.99 10.35 16.20
N PHE A 28 2.83 9.79 16.52
CA PHE A 28 1.79 9.36 15.58
C PHE A 28 0.49 10.10 15.90
N LEU A 29 -0.15 10.64 14.86
CA LEU A 29 -1.41 11.34 14.97
C LEU A 29 -2.38 10.84 13.91
N LYS A 30 -3.46 10.17 14.33
CA LYS A 30 -4.60 9.86 13.47
C LYS A 30 -5.54 11.04 13.44
N LEU A 31 -5.85 11.54 12.25
CA LEU A 31 -6.84 12.59 12.00
C LEU A 31 -8.09 11.96 11.41
N ASP A 32 -9.13 11.88 12.21
CA ASP A 32 -10.40 11.30 11.80
C ASP A 32 -11.36 12.35 11.25
N PHE A 33 -12.30 11.91 10.41
CA PHE A 33 -13.33 12.74 9.79
C PHE A 33 -12.80 14.00 9.07
N THR A 34 -11.62 13.90 8.47
CA THR A 34 -11.02 15.08 7.82
C THR A 34 -11.83 15.61 6.64
N SER A 35 -12.63 14.76 5.97
CA SER A 35 -13.58 15.17 4.92
C SER A 35 -14.61 16.20 5.42
N HIS A 36 -14.95 16.20 6.72
CA HIS A 36 -15.88 17.16 7.30
C HIS A 36 -15.30 18.58 7.34
N GLY A 37 -13.99 18.74 7.19
CA GLY A 37 -13.34 20.05 7.03
C GLY A 37 -13.62 20.74 5.70
N MET A 38 -14.29 20.06 4.76
CA MET A 38 -14.64 20.59 3.44
C MET A 38 -16.09 21.09 3.34
N VAL A 39 -16.71 21.43 4.45
CA VAL A 39 -18.06 22.02 4.43
C VAL A 39 -17.95 23.46 3.95
N GLN A 40 -18.71 23.77 2.88
CA GLN A 40 -18.75 25.11 2.31
C GLN A 40 -19.38 26.09 3.31
N ALA A 41 -18.73 27.25 3.47
CA ALA A 41 -19.23 28.36 4.26
C ALA A 41 -19.53 29.59 3.37
N ASP A 42 -20.33 30.52 3.87
CA ASP A 42 -20.65 31.77 3.16
C ASP A 42 -19.41 32.68 3.02
N SER A 43 -18.48 32.59 3.97
CA SER A 43 -17.22 33.33 3.95
C SER A 43 -16.16 32.68 4.80
N TYR A 44 -14.90 32.99 4.52
CA TYR A 44 -13.72 32.57 5.26
C TYR A 44 -12.94 33.81 5.76
N TYR A 45 -12.20 33.65 6.86
CA TYR A 45 -11.39 34.74 7.43
C TYR A 45 -10.30 35.21 6.44
N ALA A 46 -9.63 34.28 5.77
CA ALA A 46 -8.57 34.64 4.82
C ALA A 46 -9.18 35.25 3.55
N LYS A 47 -8.75 36.48 3.24
CA LYS A 47 -9.15 37.14 1.99
C LYS A 47 -8.65 36.33 0.78
N GLY A 48 -9.55 36.12 -0.19
CA GLY A 48 -9.26 35.36 -1.41
C GLY A 48 -9.52 33.87 -1.31
N VAL A 49 -9.83 33.32 -0.12
CA VAL A 49 -10.37 31.97 0.05
C VAL A 49 -11.87 32.03 -0.12
N THR A 50 -12.39 31.33 -1.13
CA THR A 50 -13.80 31.39 -1.53
C THR A 50 -14.48 30.05 -1.51
N THR A 51 -13.71 28.96 -1.48
CA THR A 51 -14.21 27.59 -1.50
C THR A 51 -13.77 26.80 -0.28
N ALA A 52 -14.57 25.80 0.09
CA ALA A 52 -14.25 24.87 1.16
C ALA A 52 -12.94 24.12 0.90
N MET A 53 -12.65 23.81 -0.37
CA MET A 53 -11.43 23.13 -0.79
C MET A 53 -10.18 23.98 -0.52
N GLU A 54 -10.22 25.28 -0.85
CA GLU A 54 -9.11 26.20 -0.57
C GLU A 54 -8.89 26.35 0.93
N ALA A 55 -9.99 26.48 1.71
CA ALA A 55 -9.93 26.56 3.15
C ALA A 55 -9.33 25.28 3.76
N TYR A 56 -9.77 24.12 3.31
CA TYR A 56 -9.27 22.81 3.73
C TYR A 56 -7.76 22.66 3.46
N ASN A 57 -7.32 22.96 2.24
CA ASN A 57 -5.90 22.95 1.88
C ASN A 57 -5.07 23.91 2.73
N ASN A 58 -5.61 25.10 3.02
CA ASN A 58 -4.95 26.08 3.91
C ASN A 58 -4.76 25.52 5.32
N GLY A 59 -5.79 24.84 5.84
CA GLY A 59 -5.74 24.18 7.15
C GLY A 59 -4.74 23.04 7.22
N LEU A 60 -4.77 22.13 6.23
CA LEU A 60 -3.85 21.00 6.17
C LEU A 60 -2.41 21.45 5.99
N SER A 61 -2.15 22.42 5.10
CA SER A 61 -0.80 22.98 4.91
C SER A 61 -0.24 23.57 6.22
N TYR A 62 -1.08 24.25 6.98
CA TYR A 62 -0.66 24.76 8.29
C TYR A 62 -0.42 23.65 9.31
N LEU A 63 -1.29 22.66 9.37
CA LEU A 63 -1.16 21.50 10.27
C LEU A 63 0.15 20.75 10.00
N THR A 64 0.41 20.41 8.72
CA THR A 64 1.64 19.72 8.30
C THR A 64 2.88 20.52 8.72
N LYS A 65 2.88 21.82 8.48
CA LYS A 65 3.97 22.68 8.92
C LYS A 65 4.22 22.56 10.43
N VAL A 66 3.18 22.61 11.27
CA VAL A 66 3.32 22.52 12.74
C VAL A 66 3.77 21.12 13.17
N VAL A 67 3.30 20.09 12.49
CA VAL A 67 3.66 18.70 12.73
C VAL A 67 5.14 18.43 12.41
N ASP A 68 5.67 19.08 11.36
CA ASP A 68 7.06 18.92 10.91
C ASP A 68 8.04 19.85 11.66
N GLU A 69 7.54 20.82 12.44
CA GLU A 69 8.41 21.73 13.19
C GLU A 69 9.27 21.00 14.23
N GLY A 70 10.60 21.31 14.22
CA GLY A 70 11.59 20.78 15.15
C GLY A 70 12.20 19.46 14.68
N ASP A 71 13.03 18.86 15.55
CA ASP A 71 13.85 17.69 15.22
C ASP A 71 13.08 16.38 15.20
N GLU A 72 11.82 16.39 15.66
CA GLU A 72 10.97 15.20 15.79
C GLU A 72 9.60 15.44 15.15
N PRO A 73 9.46 15.24 13.83
CA PRO A 73 8.17 15.31 13.14
C PRO A 73 7.21 14.24 13.64
N MET A 74 5.91 14.49 13.52
CA MET A 74 4.90 13.48 13.81
C MET A 74 4.39 12.84 12.52
N PHE A 75 4.15 11.54 12.56
CA PHE A 75 3.48 10.80 11.51
C PHE A 75 1.98 11.16 11.48
N LEU A 76 1.45 11.49 10.31
CA LEU A 76 0.03 11.79 10.10
C LEU A 76 -0.66 10.66 9.34
N SER A 77 -1.69 10.05 9.96
CA SER A 77 -2.62 9.13 9.30
C SER A 77 -3.98 9.78 9.13
N PHE A 78 -4.51 9.80 7.91
CA PHE A 78 -5.82 10.34 7.60
C PHE A 78 -6.90 9.25 7.60
N SER A 79 -7.99 9.49 8.30
CA SER A 79 -9.18 8.63 8.32
C SER A 79 -10.41 9.44 7.89
N ILE A 80 -11.35 8.78 7.19
CA ILE A 80 -12.51 9.42 6.54
C ILE A 80 -12.06 10.70 5.79
N SER A 81 -11.07 10.50 4.93
CA SER A 81 -10.40 11.56 4.18
C SER A 81 -10.62 11.37 2.69
N PRO A 82 -10.76 12.44 1.91
CA PRO A 82 -10.68 12.34 0.46
C PRO A 82 -9.29 11.83 0.03
N LEU A 83 -9.17 11.42 -1.22
CA LEU A 83 -7.91 10.87 -1.74
C LEU A 83 -6.85 11.96 -2.02
N PHE A 84 -7.27 13.15 -2.43
CA PHE A 84 -6.38 14.18 -2.96
C PHE A 84 -5.38 14.81 -1.98
N PRO A 85 -5.55 14.83 -0.62
CA PRO A 85 -4.58 15.49 0.27
C PRO A 85 -3.33 14.64 0.57
N TYR A 86 -2.92 13.76 -0.34
CA TYR A 86 -1.82 12.81 -0.15
C TYR A 86 -0.48 13.46 0.21
N HIS A 87 -0.24 14.69 -0.20
CA HIS A 87 1.00 15.42 0.09
C HIS A 87 1.02 16.08 1.48
N TYR A 88 -0.04 15.96 2.27
CA TYR A 88 -0.13 16.49 3.63
C TYR A 88 -0.01 15.41 4.72
N GLY A 89 -0.05 14.14 4.38
CA GLY A 89 -0.01 13.04 5.34
C GLY A 89 0.83 11.87 4.89
N ASN A 90 1.21 11.03 5.84
CA ASN A 90 2.05 9.86 5.59
C ASN A 90 1.22 8.64 5.21
N SER A 91 0.03 8.49 5.79
CA SER A 91 -0.86 7.38 5.47
C SER A 91 -2.32 7.80 5.36
N ARG A 92 -3.10 6.95 4.72
CA ARG A 92 -4.55 7.09 4.63
C ARG A 92 -5.21 5.75 4.91
N ARG A 93 -6.27 5.77 5.71
CA ARG A 93 -7.14 4.64 5.97
C ARG A 93 -7.78 4.15 4.66
N VAL A 94 -7.64 2.89 4.34
CA VAL A 94 -8.17 2.30 3.09
C VAL A 94 -9.65 1.98 3.16
N GLY A 95 -10.16 1.62 4.35
CA GLY A 95 -11.57 1.24 4.57
C GLY A 95 -12.17 1.87 5.83
N CYS A 96 -13.32 1.35 6.27
CA CYS A 96 -13.93 1.70 7.56
C CYS A 96 -13.21 1.02 8.72
N ASP A 97 -13.75 1.17 9.93
CA ASP A 97 -13.25 0.50 11.13
C ASP A 97 -13.26 -1.02 10.94
N THR A 98 -12.15 -1.65 11.27
CA THR A 98 -11.93 -3.07 11.02
C THR A 98 -11.59 -3.79 12.33
N TRP A 99 -12.32 -4.85 12.62
CA TRP A 99 -12.20 -5.65 13.84
C TRP A 99 -11.55 -7.00 13.58
N ALA A 100 -11.69 -7.95 14.49
CA ALA A 100 -10.91 -9.18 14.51
C ALA A 100 -11.45 -10.32 13.62
N ASP A 101 -12.74 -10.29 13.26
CA ASP A 101 -13.36 -11.38 12.52
C ASP A 101 -13.02 -11.38 11.04
N ILE A 102 -13.24 -12.54 10.39
CA ILE A 102 -12.86 -12.74 8.99
C ILE A 102 -13.62 -11.85 8.03
N GLY A 103 -14.90 -11.52 8.30
CA GLY A 103 -15.68 -10.63 7.45
C GLY A 103 -15.12 -9.20 7.44
N GLN A 104 -14.57 -8.74 8.56
CA GLN A 104 -13.89 -7.45 8.66
C GLN A 104 -12.53 -7.49 7.94
N THR A 105 -11.83 -8.62 8.00
CA THR A 105 -10.61 -8.83 7.21
C THR A 105 -10.92 -8.79 5.70
N GLU A 106 -11.96 -9.51 5.25
CA GLU A 106 -12.41 -9.47 3.85
C GLU A 106 -12.76 -8.05 3.41
N TYR A 107 -13.48 -7.30 4.24
CA TYR A 107 -13.81 -5.90 3.97
C TYR A 107 -12.57 -5.02 3.77
N CYS A 108 -11.55 -5.17 4.63
CA CYS A 108 -10.27 -4.48 4.46
C CYS A 108 -9.57 -4.88 3.15
N MET A 109 -9.53 -6.17 2.85
CA MET A 109 -8.91 -6.69 1.63
C MET A 109 -9.68 -6.31 0.36
N ASN A 110 -11.01 -6.13 0.43
CA ASN A 110 -11.77 -5.56 -0.67
C ASN A 110 -11.28 -4.15 -1.02
N ALA A 111 -11.04 -3.30 -0.03
CA ALA A 111 -10.49 -1.97 -0.27
C ALA A 111 -9.12 -2.02 -0.99
N ILE A 112 -8.27 -2.99 -0.63
CA ILE A 112 -6.96 -3.21 -1.28
C ILE A 112 -7.11 -3.84 -2.66
N SER A 113 -8.11 -4.68 -2.91
CA SER A 113 -8.36 -5.26 -4.24
C SER A 113 -8.51 -4.20 -5.34
N GLY A 114 -9.05 -3.02 -5.02
CA GLY A 114 -9.18 -1.92 -5.97
C GLY A 114 -8.28 -0.72 -5.66
N GLY A 115 -7.75 -0.62 -4.45
CA GLY A 115 -7.07 0.57 -3.93
C GLY A 115 -5.60 0.37 -3.53
N TRP A 116 -4.99 -0.78 -3.78
CA TRP A 116 -3.59 -1.08 -3.42
C TRP A 116 -2.61 0.01 -3.87
N TRP A 117 -2.81 0.57 -5.05
CA TRP A 117 -1.98 1.60 -5.68
C TRP A 117 -1.95 2.94 -4.91
N THR A 118 -2.82 3.13 -3.92
CA THR A 118 -2.84 4.38 -3.14
C THR A 118 -1.60 4.54 -2.26
N ASP A 119 -0.84 3.48 -1.98
CA ASP A 119 0.48 3.58 -1.33
C ASP A 119 1.57 4.22 -2.23
N LEU A 120 1.29 4.36 -3.54
CA LEU A 120 2.13 5.13 -4.45
C LEU A 120 1.91 6.65 -4.30
N LEU A 121 0.80 7.06 -3.69
CA LEU A 121 0.47 8.46 -3.40
C LEU A 121 0.82 8.82 -1.96
N TYR A 122 0.37 7.99 -1.02
CA TYR A 122 0.74 8.07 0.39
C TYR A 122 1.97 7.20 0.65
N GLN A 123 2.68 7.47 1.70
CA GLN A 123 3.80 6.63 2.10
C GLN A 123 3.34 5.23 2.53
N TYR A 124 2.14 5.14 3.14
CA TYR A 124 1.54 3.88 3.60
C TYR A 124 0.02 3.87 3.42
N ASN A 125 -0.53 2.69 3.18
CA ASN A 125 -1.95 2.42 3.34
C ASN A 125 -2.24 1.94 4.76
N ASP A 126 -3.27 2.50 5.39
CA ASP A 126 -3.67 2.20 6.77
C ASP A 126 -4.83 1.17 6.77
N PRO A 127 -4.61 -0.08 7.24
CA PRO A 127 -5.64 -1.12 7.32
C PRO A 127 -6.56 -0.99 8.52
N ASP A 128 -6.45 0.08 9.30
CA ASP A 128 -6.97 0.21 10.65
C ASP A 128 -6.24 -0.65 11.70
N HIS A 129 -6.68 -0.54 12.93
CA HIS A 129 -6.10 -1.25 14.04
C HIS A 129 -6.23 -2.78 13.90
N LEU A 130 -5.16 -3.48 14.22
CA LEU A 130 -5.12 -4.93 14.24
C LEU A 130 -5.58 -5.41 15.63
N VAL A 131 -6.82 -5.87 15.69
CA VAL A 131 -7.43 -6.44 16.91
C VAL A 131 -7.50 -7.95 16.74
N MET A 132 -6.91 -8.70 17.69
CA MET A 132 -6.93 -10.16 17.72
C MET A 132 -8.05 -10.68 18.65
N VAL A 133 -8.26 -9.98 19.77
CA VAL A 133 -9.24 -10.36 20.79
C VAL A 133 -10.26 -9.25 20.96
N GLY A 134 -11.45 -9.50 20.47
CA GLY A 134 -12.55 -8.54 20.56
C GLY A 134 -13.13 -8.42 21.97
N SER A 135 -13.74 -7.28 22.24
CA SER A 135 -14.44 -7.01 23.52
C SER A 135 -15.85 -7.59 23.61
N GLY A 136 -16.38 -8.13 22.53
CA GLY A 136 -17.78 -8.57 22.42
C GLY A 136 -18.79 -7.45 22.29
N GLY A 137 -18.33 -6.20 22.10
CA GLY A 137 -19.13 -5.02 21.77
C GLY A 137 -18.84 -4.54 20.35
N TRP A 138 -19.69 -3.72 19.80
CA TRP A 138 -19.54 -3.02 18.51
C TRP A 138 -18.70 -3.75 17.43
N GLY A 139 -19.27 -4.82 16.84
CA GLY A 139 -18.64 -5.52 15.72
C GLY A 139 -17.41 -6.36 16.06
N SER A 140 -17.09 -6.52 17.32
CA SER A 140 -15.90 -7.25 17.78
C SER A 140 -16.29 -8.53 18.52
N PRO A 141 -16.40 -9.68 17.86
CA PRO A 141 -16.71 -10.94 18.53
C PRO A 141 -15.58 -11.35 19.50
N LYS A 142 -15.95 -11.85 20.67
CA LYS A 142 -14.98 -12.27 21.69
C LYS A 142 -14.11 -13.47 21.29
N ASN A 143 -14.57 -14.30 20.38
CA ASN A 143 -14.03 -15.61 20.11
C ASN A 143 -13.58 -15.77 18.66
N CYS A 144 -12.70 -14.91 18.18
CA CYS A 144 -12.05 -15.14 16.91
C CYS A 144 -11.09 -16.34 17.01
N THR A 145 -11.07 -17.14 15.96
CA THR A 145 -10.16 -18.28 15.84
C THR A 145 -8.71 -17.83 15.62
N LEU A 146 -7.76 -18.74 15.76
CA LEU A 146 -6.36 -18.47 15.38
C LEU A 146 -6.22 -18.18 13.89
N GLY A 147 -7.03 -18.84 13.05
CA GLY A 147 -7.06 -18.58 11.61
C GLY A 147 -7.48 -17.13 11.31
N GLU A 148 -8.58 -16.66 11.92
CA GLU A 148 -9.03 -15.27 11.78
C GLU A 148 -7.96 -14.28 12.25
N ASN A 149 -7.24 -14.60 13.34
CA ASN A 149 -6.15 -13.76 13.83
C ASN A 149 -4.95 -13.73 12.86
N ARG A 150 -4.56 -14.90 12.27
CA ARG A 150 -3.54 -14.94 11.22
C ARG A 150 -3.95 -14.10 10.01
N ALA A 151 -5.20 -14.28 9.55
CA ALA A 151 -5.73 -13.53 8.44
C ALA A 151 -5.73 -12.01 8.71
N ARG A 152 -6.21 -11.60 9.90
CA ARG A 152 -6.22 -10.17 10.28
C ARG A 152 -4.80 -9.58 10.38
N PHE A 153 -3.87 -10.29 10.99
CA PHE A 153 -2.48 -9.84 11.11
C PHE A 153 -1.79 -9.77 9.74
N THR A 154 -1.99 -10.80 8.90
CA THR A 154 -1.49 -10.80 7.52
C THR A 154 -2.08 -9.67 6.70
N SER A 155 -3.36 -9.33 6.89
CA SER A 155 -3.99 -8.22 6.15
C SER A 155 -3.32 -6.89 6.43
N GLY A 156 -2.83 -6.66 7.65
CA GLY A 156 -2.01 -5.50 7.98
C GLY A 156 -0.71 -5.46 7.19
N ALA A 157 0.03 -6.57 7.18
CA ALA A 157 1.29 -6.69 6.44
C ALA A 157 1.08 -6.51 4.92
N VAL A 158 0.02 -7.11 4.37
CA VAL A 158 -0.35 -6.99 2.93
C VAL A 158 -0.81 -5.58 2.56
N THR A 159 -1.44 -4.87 3.49
CA THR A 159 -1.84 -3.48 3.28
C THR A 159 -0.66 -2.51 3.39
N GLY A 160 0.37 -2.84 4.16
CA GLY A 160 1.61 -2.07 4.27
C GLY A 160 1.78 -1.28 5.58
N MET A 161 0.91 -1.47 6.57
CA MET A 161 1.03 -0.82 7.87
C MET A 161 0.51 -1.70 9.00
N MET A 162 1.25 -1.74 10.12
CA MET A 162 0.92 -2.53 11.28
C MET A 162 0.60 -1.63 12.48
N MET A 163 -0.63 -1.67 12.97
CA MET A 163 -1.07 -0.87 14.10
C MET A 163 -1.88 -1.73 15.08
N VAL A 164 -1.26 -2.20 16.14
CA VAL A 164 -1.86 -3.12 17.11
C VAL A 164 -2.68 -2.37 18.15
N ALA A 165 -3.88 -2.86 18.46
CA ALA A 165 -4.82 -2.22 19.39
C ALA A 165 -5.43 -3.14 20.43
N ASP A 166 -4.88 -4.33 20.64
CA ASP A 166 -5.32 -5.21 21.75
C ASP A 166 -4.91 -4.66 23.12
N ASN A 167 -5.66 -5.02 24.14
CA ASN A 167 -5.28 -4.74 25.53
C ASN A 167 -4.26 -5.76 26.03
N PHE A 168 -3.04 -5.32 26.30
CA PHE A 168 -1.96 -6.15 26.85
C PHE A 168 -1.68 -5.89 28.34
N ALA A 169 -2.50 -5.05 29.01
CA ALA A 169 -2.28 -4.67 30.39
C ALA A 169 -2.28 -5.89 31.32
N LEU A 170 -1.40 -5.89 32.29
CA LEU A 170 -1.39 -6.91 33.34
C LEU A 170 -2.55 -6.63 34.31
N ASN A 171 -3.32 -7.66 34.64
CA ASN A 171 -4.40 -7.63 35.61
C ASN A 171 -5.59 -6.72 35.26
N ASP A 172 -5.79 -6.40 33.99
CA ASP A 172 -6.95 -5.62 33.58
C ASP A 172 -7.77 -6.38 32.55
N ASP A 173 -8.83 -7.04 33.03
CA ASP A 173 -9.84 -7.68 32.17
C ASP A 173 -11.12 -6.83 32.10
N SER A 174 -11.09 -5.62 32.66
CA SER A 174 -12.22 -4.69 32.68
C SER A 174 -12.27 -3.87 31.38
N GLY A 175 -13.08 -4.23 30.45
CA GLY A 175 -13.40 -3.33 29.37
C GLY A 175 -13.16 -3.91 27.98
N ASN A 176 -12.08 -3.62 27.31
CA ASN A 176 -11.91 -3.89 25.89
C ASN A 176 -11.11 -5.17 25.63
N GLY A 177 -11.67 -6.32 25.96
CA GLY A 177 -11.09 -7.62 25.68
C GLY A 177 -10.40 -8.30 26.87
N ASP A 178 -10.00 -9.55 26.67
CA ASP A 178 -9.28 -10.37 27.64
C ASP A 178 -7.77 -10.16 27.45
N ALA A 179 -7.15 -9.46 28.40
CA ALA A 179 -5.72 -9.12 28.32
C ALA A 179 -4.81 -10.36 28.38
N ALA A 180 -5.20 -11.42 29.10
CA ALA A 180 -4.45 -12.66 29.13
C ALA A 180 -4.50 -13.39 27.80
N LEU A 181 -5.67 -13.45 27.17
CA LEU A 181 -5.85 -14.00 25.82
C LEU A 181 -5.13 -13.15 24.77
N SER A 182 -5.19 -11.83 24.87
CA SER A 182 -4.47 -10.92 23.96
C SER A 182 -2.95 -11.17 24.00
N ARG A 183 -2.37 -11.34 25.18
CA ARG A 183 -0.94 -11.70 25.33
C ARG A 183 -0.60 -13.07 24.74
N ALA A 184 -1.47 -14.07 24.95
CA ALA A 184 -1.29 -15.39 24.37
C ALA A 184 -1.34 -15.33 22.83
N ARG A 185 -2.32 -14.60 22.28
CA ARG A 185 -2.43 -14.38 20.83
C ARG A 185 -1.24 -13.60 20.27
N ALA A 186 -0.75 -12.59 20.98
CA ALA A 186 0.44 -11.85 20.57
C ALA A 186 1.66 -12.77 20.44
N GLN A 187 1.88 -13.68 21.40
CA GLN A 187 2.98 -14.65 21.33
C GLN A 187 2.85 -15.62 20.15
N GLU A 188 1.66 -16.05 19.84
CA GLU A 188 1.41 -17.05 18.79
C GLU A 188 1.37 -16.44 17.38
N ILE A 189 0.86 -15.23 17.25
CA ILE A 189 0.61 -14.56 15.96
C ILE A 189 1.65 -13.46 15.69
N MET A 190 1.76 -12.47 16.59
CA MET A 190 2.54 -11.25 16.34
C MET A 190 4.05 -11.47 16.46
N MET A 191 4.48 -12.60 17.03
CA MET A 191 5.91 -12.95 17.16
C MET A 191 6.43 -13.78 15.99
N ASN A 192 5.62 -14.03 14.95
CA ASN A 192 6.09 -14.70 13.74
C ASN A 192 7.08 -13.80 12.99
N LYS A 193 8.35 -14.23 12.95
CA LYS A 193 9.44 -13.43 12.38
C LYS A 193 9.31 -13.25 10.86
N ASP A 194 8.90 -14.28 10.14
CA ASP A 194 8.79 -14.24 8.69
C ASP A 194 7.66 -13.29 8.26
N ILE A 195 6.53 -13.25 8.98
CA ILE A 195 5.44 -12.31 8.71
C ILE A 195 5.85 -10.88 9.09
N ASN A 196 6.58 -10.68 10.19
CA ASN A 196 7.10 -9.36 10.56
C ASN A 196 8.11 -8.84 9.53
N GLU A 197 9.00 -9.71 9.02
CA GLU A 197 9.93 -9.36 7.95
C GLU A 197 9.19 -8.94 6.67
N MET A 198 8.10 -9.63 6.33
CA MET A 198 7.22 -9.22 5.24
C MET A 198 6.54 -7.87 5.53
N ALA A 199 6.09 -7.64 6.76
CA ALA A 199 5.46 -6.38 7.17
C ALA A 199 6.42 -5.19 7.13
N ASP A 200 7.71 -5.41 7.37
CA ASP A 200 8.77 -4.37 7.32
C ASP A 200 8.97 -3.81 5.89
N LEU A 201 8.44 -4.46 4.86
CA LEU A 201 8.41 -3.91 3.50
C LEU A 201 7.61 -2.60 3.44
N GLY A 202 6.59 -2.45 4.28
CA GLY A 202 5.76 -1.25 4.34
C GLY A 202 5.04 -0.92 3.02
N ARG A 203 4.68 -1.94 2.22
CA ARG A 203 4.10 -1.78 0.87
C ARG A 203 2.80 -2.56 0.74
N SER A 204 1.86 -1.96 0.01
CA SER A 204 0.64 -2.68 -0.36
C SER A 204 0.92 -3.71 -1.43
N PHE A 205 0.41 -4.91 -1.23
CA PHE A 205 0.48 -5.98 -2.21
C PHE A 205 -0.55 -5.76 -3.31
N MET A 206 -0.19 -6.12 -4.53
CA MET A 206 -1.12 -6.13 -5.66
C MET A 206 -2.03 -7.35 -5.60
N PRO A 207 -3.34 -7.21 -5.92
CA PRO A 207 -4.20 -8.37 -6.07
C PRO A 207 -3.82 -9.16 -7.32
N VAL A 208 -3.90 -10.48 -7.23
CA VAL A 208 -3.92 -11.39 -8.37
C VAL A 208 -5.38 -11.55 -8.79
N TYR A 209 -5.77 -10.85 -9.84
CA TYR A 209 -7.18 -10.75 -10.24
C TYR A 209 -7.75 -12.07 -10.75
N GLY A 210 -9.03 -12.30 -10.45
CA GLY A 210 -9.77 -13.49 -10.87
C GLY A 210 -9.84 -14.59 -9.81
N HIS A 211 -9.20 -14.38 -8.66
CA HIS A 211 -9.22 -15.31 -7.52
C HIS A 211 -10.16 -14.80 -6.44
N LYS A 212 -11.46 -14.76 -6.73
CA LYS A 212 -12.48 -14.29 -5.78
C LYS A 212 -13.21 -15.46 -5.16
N GLU A 213 -13.20 -15.52 -3.85
CA GLU A 213 -14.15 -16.31 -3.08
C GLU A 213 -15.04 -15.37 -2.27
N HIS A 214 -16.33 -15.75 -2.18
CA HIS A 214 -17.32 -14.88 -1.58
C HIS A 214 -17.96 -15.58 -0.39
N ASN A 215 -17.91 -14.97 0.78
CA ASN A 215 -18.56 -15.50 1.99
C ASN A 215 -20.06 -15.14 2.07
N GLY A 216 -20.65 -14.58 1.01
CA GLY A 216 -22.04 -14.12 0.98
C GLY A 216 -22.23 -12.62 1.25
N ASN A 217 -21.16 -11.87 1.57
CA ASN A 217 -21.23 -10.42 1.68
C ASN A 217 -21.16 -9.75 0.30
N ALA A 218 -21.66 -8.52 0.20
CA ALA A 218 -21.60 -7.73 -1.03
C ALA A 218 -20.18 -7.25 -1.37
N ASP A 219 -19.24 -7.35 -0.44
CA ASP A 219 -17.90 -6.77 -0.47
C ASP A 219 -16.82 -7.81 -0.77
N ALA A 220 -17.05 -8.67 -1.77
CA ALA A 220 -16.12 -9.72 -2.15
C ALA A 220 -14.72 -9.17 -2.49
N ALA A 221 -13.72 -9.60 -1.74
CA ALA A 221 -12.32 -9.30 -1.98
C ALA A 221 -11.67 -10.31 -2.92
N GLU A 222 -10.58 -9.92 -3.58
CA GLU A 222 -9.67 -10.92 -4.13
C GLU A 222 -9.11 -11.77 -2.97
N THR A 223 -8.81 -13.04 -3.23
CA THR A 223 -8.25 -13.95 -2.22
C THR A 223 -6.72 -13.99 -2.29
N CYS A 224 -6.14 -13.62 -3.42
CA CYS A 224 -4.72 -13.70 -3.67
C CYS A 224 -4.11 -12.31 -3.85
N PHE A 225 -2.99 -12.05 -3.14
CA PHE A 225 -2.23 -10.80 -3.21
C PHE A 225 -0.74 -11.12 -3.30
N MET A 226 0.00 -10.37 -4.10
CA MET A 226 1.43 -10.58 -4.29
C MET A 226 2.24 -9.30 -4.19
N HIS A 227 3.51 -9.45 -3.82
CA HIS A 227 4.50 -8.40 -3.86
C HIS A 227 5.88 -8.94 -4.21
N HIS A 228 6.49 -8.35 -5.24
CA HIS A 228 7.86 -8.66 -5.63
C HIS A 228 8.85 -7.73 -4.93
N THR A 229 9.91 -8.30 -4.40
CA THR A 229 11.14 -7.60 -4.04
C THR A 229 12.28 -8.04 -4.96
N GLU A 230 13.47 -7.53 -4.79
CA GLU A 230 14.63 -8.00 -5.55
C GLU A 230 14.90 -9.50 -5.29
N GLU A 231 14.83 -9.92 -4.03
CA GLU A 231 15.19 -11.26 -3.57
C GLU A 231 14.00 -12.22 -3.48
N TYR A 232 12.79 -11.71 -3.21
CA TYR A 232 11.63 -12.54 -2.94
C TYR A 232 10.41 -12.15 -3.77
N LEU A 233 9.54 -13.16 -3.98
CA LEU A 233 8.12 -12.92 -4.26
C LEU A 233 7.33 -13.42 -3.07
N TYR A 234 6.48 -12.56 -2.51
CA TYR A 234 5.51 -12.89 -1.47
C TYR A 234 4.13 -13.06 -2.10
N VAL A 235 3.43 -14.12 -1.70
CA VAL A 235 2.06 -14.43 -2.15
C VAL A 235 1.22 -14.77 -0.94
N ALA A 236 0.20 -13.97 -0.64
CA ALA A 236 -0.75 -14.21 0.43
C ALA A 236 -2.07 -14.72 -0.17
N VAL A 237 -2.56 -15.86 0.32
CA VAL A 237 -3.83 -16.46 -0.12
C VAL A 237 -4.77 -16.54 1.07
N PHE A 238 -5.84 -15.76 1.03
CA PHE A 238 -6.86 -15.69 2.08
C PHE A 238 -8.02 -16.63 1.76
N ASN A 239 -8.61 -17.20 2.79
CA ASN A 239 -9.89 -17.89 2.74
C ASN A 239 -10.87 -17.20 3.69
N TYR A 240 -11.87 -16.52 3.13
CA TYR A 240 -12.88 -15.80 3.90
C TYR A 240 -14.10 -16.67 4.25
N THR A 241 -14.15 -17.93 3.80
CA THR A 241 -15.30 -18.81 3.92
C THR A 241 -15.28 -19.70 5.16
N ASP A 242 -16.41 -20.31 5.50
CA ASP A 242 -16.58 -21.27 6.62
C ASP A 242 -16.02 -22.67 6.31
N GLY A 243 -15.64 -22.93 5.07
CA GLY A 243 -15.06 -24.20 4.61
C GLY A 243 -13.58 -24.05 4.26
N GLU A 244 -12.88 -25.19 4.13
CA GLU A 244 -11.52 -25.20 3.58
C GLU A 244 -11.57 -24.83 2.10
N SER A 245 -10.65 -23.97 1.67
CA SER A 245 -10.45 -23.57 0.26
C SER A 245 -9.18 -24.24 -0.30
N SER A 246 -9.28 -24.81 -1.49
CA SER A 246 -8.15 -25.43 -2.17
C SER A 246 -8.18 -25.03 -3.64
N GLY A 247 -7.00 -24.77 -4.20
CA GLY A 247 -6.87 -24.37 -5.60
C GLY A 247 -5.43 -24.30 -6.04
N SER A 248 -5.21 -23.73 -7.20
CA SER A 248 -3.89 -23.42 -7.72
C SER A 248 -3.87 -22.05 -8.38
N ILE A 249 -2.70 -21.43 -8.40
CA ILE A 249 -2.43 -20.16 -9.05
C ILE A 249 -1.33 -20.42 -10.08
N PRO A 250 -1.58 -20.17 -11.38
CA PRO A 250 -0.55 -20.24 -12.39
C PRO A 250 0.64 -19.34 -12.04
N LEU A 251 1.86 -19.83 -12.18
CA LEU A 251 3.06 -19.01 -11.94
C LEU A 251 3.12 -17.79 -12.86
N SER A 252 2.50 -17.88 -14.05
CA SER A 252 2.35 -16.74 -14.96
C SER A 252 1.52 -15.60 -14.38
N ASP A 253 0.53 -15.90 -13.54
CA ASP A 253 -0.31 -14.91 -12.87
C ASP A 253 0.43 -14.24 -11.68
N LEU A 254 1.52 -14.88 -11.26
CA LEU A 254 2.44 -14.38 -10.22
C LEU A 254 3.68 -13.70 -10.83
N ASP A 255 3.72 -13.48 -12.13
CA ASP A 255 4.86 -12.91 -12.84
C ASP A 255 6.20 -13.60 -12.54
N ILE A 256 6.20 -14.94 -12.40
CA ILE A 256 7.36 -15.78 -12.14
C ILE A 256 7.27 -17.08 -12.95
N ALA A 257 8.41 -17.69 -13.30
CA ALA A 257 8.48 -18.99 -13.95
C ALA A 257 9.18 -20.03 -13.06
N LEU A 258 8.96 -21.31 -13.33
CA LEU A 258 9.50 -22.44 -12.54
C LEU A 258 11.03 -22.37 -12.37
N GLY A 259 11.75 -21.81 -13.34
CA GLY A 259 13.20 -21.64 -13.31
C GLY A 259 13.73 -20.47 -12.47
N ASP A 260 12.85 -19.54 -12.08
CA ASP A 260 13.21 -18.24 -11.52
C ASP A 260 13.44 -18.25 -10.00
N PHE A 261 13.09 -19.33 -9.34
CA PHE A 261 13.24 -19.47 -7.88
C PHE A 261 13.89 -20.82 -7.52
N ASP A 262 14.39 -20.94 -6.31
CA ASP A 262 14.98 -22.18 -5.81
C ASP A 262 14.19 -22.81 -4.65
N THR A 263 13.56 -21.99 -3.81
CA THR A 263 12.78 -22.45 -2.65
C THR A 263 11.49 -21.67 -2.51
N VAL A 264 10.48 -22.35 -1.98
CA VAL A 264 9.23 -21.73 -1.56
C VAL A 264 8.96 -22.12 -0.12
N LYS A 265 8.70 -21.16 0.75
CA LYS A 265 8.40 -21.36 2.18
C LYS A 265 7.01 -20.83 2.49
N GLU A 266 6.21 -21.63 3.20
CA GLU A 266 4.97 -21.14 3.83
C GLU A 266 5.32 -20.49 5.18
N LEU A 267 4.98 -19.20 5.34
CA LEU A 267 5.54 -18.37 6.42
C LEU A 267 4.86 -18.58 7.77
N TRP A 268 3.62 -19.06 7.82
CA TRP A 268 2.95 -19.37 9.08
C TRP A 268 3.40 -20.68 9.68
N SER A 269 3.56 -21.73 8.89
CA SER A 269 4.02 -23.05 9.33
C SER A 269 5.54 -23.18 9.34
N GLY A 270 6.24 -22.40 8.54
CA GLY A 270 7.67 -22.52 8.31
C GLY A 270 8.06 -23.66 7.37
N GLU A 271 7.09 -24.36 6.77
CA GLU A 271 7.31 -25.50 5.92
C GLU A 271 7.82 -25.10 4.52
N THR A 272 8.69 -25.93 3.97
CA THR A 272 9.06 -25.82 2.55
C THR A 272 7.96 -26.40 1.68
N VAL A 273 7.57 -25.65 0.64
CA VAL A 273 6.54 -26.03 -0.31
C VAL A 273 7.18 -26.46 -1.62
N VAL A 274 6.75 -27.60 -2.12
CA VAL A 274 7.16 -28.07 -3.45
C VAL A 274 6.16 -27.54 -4.46
N VAL A 275 6.66 -26.77 -5.45
CA VAL A 275 5.87 -26.34 -6.61
C VAL A 275 6.07 -27.38 -7.70
N ASP A 276 5.02 -28.09 -8.05
CA ASP A 276 5.02 -29.11 -9.08
C ASP A 276 4.32 -28.59 -10.35
N GLY A 277 5.07 -28.53 -11.44
CA GLY A 277 4.59 -27.91 -12.66
C GLY A 277 4.64 -26.37 -12.62
N GLU A 278 3.72 -25.73 -13.34
CA GLU A 278 3.68 -24.27 -13.52
C GLU A 278 2.60 -23.60 -12.66
N GLU A 279 2.27 -24.20 -11.51
CA GLU A 279 1.21 -23.71 -10.62
C GLU A 279 1.63 -23.81 -9.15
N LEU A 280 1.28 -22.79 -8.36
CA LEU A 280 1.32 -22.82 -6.90
C LEU A 280 0.01 -23.44 -6.40
N SER A 281 0.02 -24.68 -5.97
CA SER A 281 -1.11 -25.31 -5.29
C SER A 281 -1.21 -24.85 -3.86
N TYR A 282 -2.43 -24.58 -3.39
CA TYR A 282 -2.69 -24.17 -2.02
C TYR A 282 -3.88 -24.89 -1.39
N LYS A 283 -3.86 -24.94 -0.07
CA LYS A 283 -4.94 -25.42 0.77
C LYS A 283 -5.01 -24.55 2.01
N VAL A 284 -6.06 -23.72 2.11
CA VAL A 284 -6.22 -22.76 3.19
C VAL A 284 -7.41 -23.20 4.07
N PRO A 285 -7.22 -23.40 5.37
CA PRO A 285 -8.32 -23.72 6.28
C PRO A 285 -9.40 -22.64 6.27
N ALA A 286 -10.59 -22.98 6.79
CA ALA A 286 -11.68 -22.03 6.96
C ALA A 286 -11.24 -20.78 7.74
N LYS A 287 -11.58 -19.60 7.25
CA LYS A 287 -11.32 -18.31 7.90
C LYS A 287 -9.84 -18.13 8.27
N ASP A 288 -8.95 -18.36 7.33
CA ASP A 288 -7.51 -18.35 7.56
C ASP A 288 -6.74 -17.75 6.36
N VAL A 289 -5.43 -17.80 6.43
CA VAL A 289 -4.53 -17.34 5.37
C VAL A 289 -3.31 -18.24 5.27
N LYS A 290 -2.78 -18.40 4.07
CA LYS A 290 -1.45 -18.93 3.81
C LYS A 290 -0.59 -17.86 3.15
N VAL A 291 0.69 -17.81 3.52
CA VAL A 291 1.63 -16.86 2.93
C VAL A 291 2.84 -17.62 2.42
N PHE A 292 3.10 -17.50 1.14
CA PHE A 292 4.21 -18.15 0.47
C PHE A 292 5.28 -17.12 0.12
N ARG A 293 6.55 -17.47 0.41
CA ARG A 293 7.71 -16.69 0.02
C ARG A 293 8.57 -17.52 -0.94
N PHE A 294 8.65 -17.07 -2.18
CA PHE A 294 9.55 -17.61 -3.18
C PHE A 294 10.89 -16.91 -3.06
N HIS A 295 11.98 -17.64 -2.92
CA HIS A 295 13.32 -17.09 -3.00
C HIS A 295 13.76 -17.08 -4.46
N LYS A 296 13.90 -15.90 -5.05
CA LYS A 296 14.27 -15.73 -6.45
C LYS A 296 15.76 -16.02 -6.67
N LYS A 297 16.07 -16.68 -7.76
CA LYS A 297 17.47 -16.87 -8.17
C LYS A 297 18.05 -15.54 -8.64
N PRO A 298 19.34 -15.26 -8.38
CA PRO A 298 19.97 -14.06 -8.90
C PRO A 298 19.85 -13.97 -10.43
N GLY A 299 19.33 -12.86 -10.92
CA GLY A 299 19.11 -12.63 -12.36
C GLY A 299 17.86 -13.29 -12.93
N SER A 300 17.06 -14.00 -12.12
CA SER A 300 15.75 -14.47 -12.48
C SER A 300 14.71 -13.44 -12.06
N GLY A 301 13.81 -13.15 -12.94
CA GLY A 301 12.72 -12.23 -12.73
C GLY A 301 12.77 -11.04 -13.68
N ILE A 302 11.60 -10.54 -14.04
CA ILE A 302 11.42 -9.18 -14.55
C ILE A 302 11.98 -8.31 -13.45
N ALA A 303 13.17 -7.74 -13.68
CA ALA A 303 13.81 -6.83 -12.73
C ALA A 303 12.75 -5.82 -12.30
N ASP A 304 12.55 -5.75 -11.00
CA ASP A 304 11.49 -4.95 -10.43
C ASP A 304 11.58 -3.55 -11.02
N ALA A 305 10.59 -3.21 -11.83
CA ALA A 305 10.58 -1.93 -12.53
C ALA A 305 10.52 -0.74 -11.55
N MET A 306 10.58 -1.01 -10.26
CA MET A 306 10.58 -0.07 -9.16
C MET A 306 11.78 -0.19 -8.22
N SER A 307 12.81 -1.01 -8.54
CA SER A 307 14.07 -0.89 -7.82
C SER A 307 14.62 0.52 -8.09
N GLU A 308 14.81 1.29 -7.05
CA GLU A 308 15.57 2.54 -7.12
C GLU A 308 16.87 2.23 -7.87
N GLY A 309 16.96 2.77 -9.10
CA GLY A 309 18.16 2.61 -9.92
C GLY A 309 19.37 2.93 -9.08
N GLY A 310 20.41 2.10 -9.21
CA GLY A 310 21.64 2.26 -8.44
C GLY A 310 22.00 3.73 -8.34
N LYS A 311 22.47 4.17 -7.21
CA LYS A 311 22.58 5.57 -6.74
C LYS A 311 23.13 6.62 -7.71
N ASP A 312 23.56 6.21 -8.92
CA ASP A 312 24.25 7.06 -9.87
C ASP A 312 23.61 7.20 -11.27
N ALA A 313 22.64 6.37 -11.65
CA ALA A 313 22.03 6.46 -12.98
C ALA A 313 20.73 7.28 -12.97
N ARG A 314 20.66 8.31 -13.82
CA ARG A 314 19.50 9.23 -13.96
C ARG A 314 18.91 9.14 -15.35
N LEU A 315 17.59 9.38 -15.41
CA LEU A 315 16.83 9.45 -16.66
C LEU A 315 15.99 10.72 -16.65
N ASP A 316 16.27 11.61 -17.61
CA ASP A 316 15.48 12.81 -17.84
C ASP A 316 14.64 12.65 -19.10
N VAL A 317 13.37 13.04 -19.05
CA VAL A 317 12.41 12.84 -20.12
C VAL A 317 11.68 14.14 -20.44
N HIS A 318 11.77 14.57 -21.69
CA HIS A 318 11.11 15.77 -22.20
C HIS A 318 10.16 15.40 -23.33
N ILE A 319 8.90 15.83 -23.24
CA ILE A 319 7.90 15.63 -24.29
C ILE A 319 7.75 16.90 -25.11
N LEU A 320 7.85 16.78 -26.42
CA LEU A 320 7.67 17.84 -27.37
C LEU A 320 6.56 17.48 -28.37
N PRO A 321 5.86 18.47 -28.97
CA PRO A 321 5.00 18.22 -30.11
C PRO A 321 5.81 17.63 -31.25
N GLY A 322 5.38 16.49 -31.76
CA GLY A 322 5.97 15.85 -32.94
C GLY A 322 5.26 16.24 -34.24
N SER A 323 5.76 15.72 -35.33
CA SER A 323 5.14 15.90 -36.67
C SER A 323 3.77 15.23 -36.74
N ASN A 324 2.83 15.76 -37.50
CA ASN A 324 1.49 15.21 -37.76
C ASN A 324 0.61 15.02 -36.51
N GLY A 325 0.76 15.88 -35.48
CA GLY A 325 -0.01 15.79 -34.25
C GLY A 325 0.43 14.69 -33.30
N GLY A 326 1.52 13.98 -33.61
CA GLY A 326 2.17 13.02 -32.70
C GLY A 326 2.99 13.71 -31.60
N LEU A 327 3.74 12.94 -30.87
CA LEU A 327 4.64 13.38 -29.80
C LEU A 327 6.05 12.89 -30.07
N GLU A 328 7.02 13.69 -29.67
CA GLU A 328 8.43 13.28 -29.58
C GLU A 328 8.86 13.28 -28.12
N MET A 329 9.33 12.13 -27.65
CA MET A 329 9.85 11.97 -26.31
C MET A 329 11.38 11.94 -26.40
N ASN A 330 12.02 13.00 -25.94
CA ASN A 330 13.47 13.07 -25.82
C ASN A 330 13.89 12.56 -24.45
N ILE A 331 14.80 11.62 -24.46
CA ILE A 331 15.24 10.86 -23.30
C ILE A 331 16.74 11.02 -23.18
N ASP A 332 17.19 11.58 -22.06
CA ASP A 332 18.60 11.69 -21.70
C ASP A 332 18.90 10.79 -20.50
N SER A 333 19.99 10.03 -20.58
CA SER A 333 20.41 9.09 -19.54
C SER A 333 21.84 9.33 -19.14
N SER A 334 22.14 9.23 -17.86
CA SER A 334 23.52 9.27 -17.36
C SER A 334 24.33 7.98 -17.66
N ALA A 335 23.66 6.93 -18.20
CA ALA A 335 24.29 5.66 -18.55
C ALA A 335 23.82 5.19 -19.95
N PRO A 336 24.63 4.39 -20.68
CA PRO A 336 24.30 3.96 -22.05
C PRO A 336 22.99 3.16 -22.12
N LEU A 337 22.07 3.58 -22.98
CA LEU A 337 20.78 2.98 -23.21
C LEU A 337 20.89 1.80 -24.19
N ARG A 338 20.19 0.71 -23.90
CA ARG A 338 20.03 -0.46 -24.79
C ARG A 338 18.67 -0.51 -25.45
N LYS A 339 17.60 -0.24 -24.69
CA LYS A 339 16.23 -0.34 -25.15
C LYS A 339 15.35 0.64 -24.38
N ILE A 340 14.36 1.20 -25.05
CA ILE A 340 13.32 2.04 -24.49
C ILE A 340 11.97 1.44 -24.80
N GLU A 341 11.09 1.40 -23.83
CA GLU A 341 9.71 0.96 -23.93
C GLU A 341 8.79 2.00 -23.29
N VAL A 342 7.70 2.33 -23.97
CA VAL A 342 6.71 3.29 -23.50
C VAL A 342 5.37 2.60 -23.39
N PHE A 343 4.73 2.73 -22.22
CA PHE A 343 3.45 2.12 -21.90
C PHE A 343 2.40 3.17 -21.53
N ASP A 344 1.13 2.85 -21.73
CA ASP A 344 0.02 3.60 -21.13
C ASP A 344 -0.26 3.10 -19.69
N LEU A 345 -1.22 3.75 -19.02
CA LEU A 345 -1.62 3.39 -17.65
C LEU A 345 -2.26 1.98 -17.53
N GLN A 346 -2.71 1.39 -18.62
CA GLN A 346 -3.24 0.04 -18.67
C GLN A 346 -2.14 -1.01 -18.90
N GLY A 347 -0.86 -0.59 -18.90
CA GLY A 347 0.28 -1.47 -19.15
C GLY A 347 0.45 -1.88 -20.62
N ARG A 348 -0.32 -1.29 -21.54
CA ARG A 348 -0.22 -1.60 -22.96
C ARG A 348 1.02 -0.92 -23.53
N LEU A 349 1.87 -1.71 -24.19
CA LEU A 349 3.06 -1.24 -24.87
C LEU A 349 2.68 -0.36 -26.08
N LEU A 350 3.01 0.92 -26.01
CA LEU A 350 2.79 1.89 -27.08
C LEU A 350 3.95 1.95 -28.07
N LYS A 351 5.17 1.80 -27.57
CA LYS A 351 6.38 1.85 -28.38
C LYS A 351 7.50 1.05 -27.73
N SER A 352 8.28 0.36 -28.57
CA SER A 352 9.56 -0.27 -28.18
C SER A 352 10.62 0.13 -29.20
N GLN A 353 11.77 0.59 -28.73
CA GLN A 353 12.89 1.03 -29.55
C GLN A 353 14.21 0.56 -28.98
N ASN A 354 15.02 -0.13 -29.80
CA ASN A 354 16.39 -0.48 -29.44
C ASN A 354 17.29 0.76 -29.63
N VAL A 355 18.10 1.03 -28.63
CA VAL A 355 19.05 2.16 -28.59
C VAL A 355 20.45 1.54 -28.45
N ARG A 356 21.33 1.79 -29.40
CA ARG A 356 22.63 1.11 -29.44
C ARG A 356 23.69 1.82 -28.61
N GLY A 357 23.55 1.79 -27.27
CA GLY A 357 24.56 2.33 -26.37
C GLY A 357 24.71 3.85 -26.34
N LEU A 358 23.69 4.57 -26.81
CA LEU A 358 23.64 6.01 -26.76
C LEU A 358 23.13 6.49 -25.37
N TYR A 359 23.60 7.66 -24.96
CA TYR A 359 23.14 8.31 -23.73
C TYR A 359 21.85 9.11 -23.92
N ASN A 360 21.41 9.27 -25.15
CA ASN A 360 20.16 9.94 -25.49
C ASN A 360 19.40 9.17 -26.57
N ALA A 361 18.09 9.37 -26.59
CA ALA A 361 17.22 8.81 -27.61
C ALA A 361 16.00 9.71 -27.82
N CYS A 362 15.49 9.70 -29.05
CA CYS A 362 14.21 10.31 -29.38
C CYS A 362 13.22 9.22 -29.78
N VAL A 363 12.08 9.17 -29.12
CA VAL A 363 11.01 8.19 -29.38
C VAL A 363 9.78 8.93 -29.91
N ALA A 364 9.42 8.66 -31.16
CA ALA A 364 8.19 9.19 -31.75
C ALA A 364 7.00 8.31 -31.35
N LEU A 365 5.93 8.95 -30.89
CA LEU A 365 4.67 8.34 -30.49
C LEU A 365 3.51 8.88 -31.34
N SER A 366 2.53 8.02 -31.61
CA SER A 366 1.24 8.45 -32.11
C SER A 366 0.55 9.39 -31.10
N PRO A 367 -0.44 10.20 -31.55
CA PRO A 367 -1.17 11.06 -30.61
C PRO A 367 -1.72 10.25 -29.43
N VAL A 368 -1.33 10.64 -28.24
CA VAL A 368 -1.77 10.02 -26.98
C VAL A 368 -1.88 11.12 -25.92
N LYS A 369 -2.80 10.95 -24.97
CA LYS A 369 -2.98 11.85 -23.82
C LYS A 369 -2.95 11.06 -22.51
N GLY A 370 -2.55 11.74 -21.46
CA GLY A 370 -2.50 11.17 -20.11
C GLY A 370 -1.09 10.81 -19.67
N LEU A 371 -1.00 10.03 -18.62
CA LEU A 371 0.28 9.61 -18.05
C LEU A 371 0.86 8.45 -18.85
N LEU A 372 2.11 8.59 -19.22
CA LEU A 372 2.91 7.54 -19.86
C LEU A 372 3.96 7.03 -18.89
N LEU A 373 4.22 5.72 -18.96
CA LEU A 373 5.29 5.06 -18.23
C LEU A 373 6.41 4.72 -19.21
N LEU A 374 7.61 5.16 -18.90
CA LEU A 374 8.82 4.89 -19.69
C LEU A 374 9.69 3.87 -18.95
N ARG A 375 10.10 2.83 -19.65
CA ARG A 375 11.08 1.85 -19.20
C ARG A 375 12.33 1.95 -20.07
N ALA A 376 13.44 2.31 -19.49
CA ALA A 376 14.73 2.38 -20.15
C ALA A 376 15.66 1.26 -19.63
N CYS A 377 16.01 0.32 -20.51
CA CYS A 377 16.99 -0.73 -20.20
C CYS A 377 18.38 -0.21 -20.55
N LEU A 378 19.30 -0.23 -19.59
CA LEU A 378 20.69 0.15 -19.79
C LEU A 378 21.51 -1.01 -20.40
N GLN A 379 22.68 -0.68 -20.90
CA GLN A 379 23.55 -1.68 -21.56
C GLN A 379 24.10 -2.71 -20.55
N GLU A 380 24.28 -2.32 -19.29
CA GLU A 380 24.73 -3.18 -18.20
C GLU A 380 23.61 -3.98 -17.51
N GLY A 381 22.40 -3.95 -18.06
CA GLY A 381 21.26 -4.73 -17.58
C GLY A 381 20.35 -4.00 -16.56
N GLN A 382 20.75 -2.84 -16.05
CA GLN A 382 19.90 -2.03 -15.19
C GLN A 382 18.69 -1.49 -15.95
N VAL A 383 17.58 -1.26 -15.22
CA VAL A 383 16.35 -0.67 -15.75
C VAL A 383 16.04 0.62 -14.99
N LEU A 384 15.81 1.69 -15.72
CA LEU A 384 15.36 2.97 -15.20
C LEU A 384 13.91 3.21 -15.62
N LEU A 385 13.15 3.83 -14.75
CA LEU A 385 11.76 4.19 -15.01
C LEU A 385 11.57 5.70 -14.92
N ALA A 386 10.74 6.23 -15.80
CA ALA A 386 10.26 7.59 -15.73
C ALA A 386 8.76 7.67 -16.01
N LYS A 387 8.15 8.72 -15.52
CA LYS A 387 6.75 9.07 -15.81
C LYS A 387 6.72 10.38 -16.59
N ALA A 388 5.88 10.46 -17.59
CA ALA A 388 5.71 11.65 -18.39
C ALA A 388 4.23 11.95 -18.60
N MET A 389 3.79 13.16 -18.32
CA MET A 389 2.41 13.60 -18.52
C MET A 389 2.26 14.28 -19.87
N VAL A 390 1.29 13.82 -20.66
CA VAL A 390 0.90 14.42 -21.94
C VAL A 390 -0.44 15.13 -21.78
N HIS A 391 -0.46 16.43 -21.98
CA HIS A 391 -1.64 17.29 -21.82
C HIS A 391 -2.54 17.37 -23.05
#